data_6fa014730547beb85f1da1e989a26e2d
#
_entry.id   6fa014730547beb85f1da1e989a26e2d
#
_cell.length_a   1.000
_cell.length_b   1.000
_cell.length_c   1.000
_cell.angle_alpha   90.00
_cell.angle_beta   90.00
_cell.angle_gamma   90.00
#
_symmetry.space_group_name_H-M   'P 1'
#
loop_
_entity.id
_entity.type
_entity.pdbx_description
1 polymer ?
#
loop_
_entity_poly.entity_id
_entity_poly.type
_entity_poly.pdbx_seq_one_letter_code
_entity_poly.pdbx_strand_id
1 'polypeptide(L)'
;MNNDLTDEQKNILYNSGTEMPGTSDLLNEKRAGTYVTADKGLPVFRSETKFESGSGWPSFYDVIEENIILKKDKSHGMIREEILSKEGEHLGHVFTDGPKPTGLRYCINGLALKFIPDDGQS
;
A
#
# COMPACT_ATOMS: atom_id res chain seq x y z
N MET A 1 -8.83 14.06 12.31
CA MET A 1 -8.76 14.69 11.02
C MET A 1 -7.33 14.88 10.58
N ASN A 2 -7.02 14.54 9.35
CA ASN A 2 -5.66 14.49 8.90
C ASN A 2 -5.36 15.62 7.94
N ASN A 3 -5.03 16.77 8.49
CA ASN A 3 -4.74 17.95 7.68
C ASN A 3 -3.30 18.00 7.20
N ASP A 4 -2.52 16.96 7.55
CA ASP A 4 -1.10 16.95 7.26
C ASP A 4 -0.75 16.29 5.94
N LEU A 5 -1.76 15.88 5.17
CA LEU A 5 -1.51 15.25 3.88
C LEU A 5 -0.95 16.27 2.89
N THR A 6 0.10 15.87 2.20
CA THR A 6 0.62 16.68 1.09
C THR A 6 -0.32 16.56 -0.11
N ASP A 7 -0.17 17.47 -1.06
CA ASP A 7 -0.95 17.39 -2.30
C ASP A 7 -0.67 16.10 -3.04
N GLU A 8 0.56 15.63 -3.00
CA GLU A 8 0.93 14.37 -3.63
C GLU A 8 0.23 13.18 -2.98
N GLN A 9 0.16 13.17 -1.64
CA GLN A 9 -0.57 12.12 -0.93
C GLN A 9 -2.05 12.13 -1.28
N LYS A 10 -2.66 13.31 -1.33
CA LYS A 10 -4.07 13.44 -1.69
C LYS A 10 -4.34 12.93 -3.10
N ASN A 11 -3.43 13.23 -4.02
CA ASN A 11 -3.56 12.77 -5.40
C ASN A 11 -3.53 11.24 -5.46
N ILE A 12 -2.63 10.62 -4.72
CA ILE A 12 -2.53 9.16 -4.70
C ILE A 12 -3.79 8.54 -4.08
N LEU A 13 -4.20 9.04 -2.92
CA LEU A 13 -5.29 8.43 -2.17
C LEU A 13 -6.65 8.61 -2.84
N TYR A 14 -6.88 9.74 -3.48
CA TYR A 14 -8.22 10.10 -3.95
C TYR A 14 -8.36 10.31 -5.44
N ASN A 15 -7.24 10.38 -6.16
CA ASN A 15 -7.25 10.54 -7.60
C ASN A 15 -6.49 9.42 -8.32
N SER A 16 -6.26 8.32 -7.63
CA SER A 16 -5.59 7.13 -8.18
C SER A 16 -4.20 7.43 -8.73
N GLY A 17 -3.49 8.36 -8.10
CA GLY A 17 -2.14 8.70 -8.52
C GLY A 17 -1.15 7.60 -8.17
N THR A 18 0.06 7.72 -8.68
CA THR A 18 1.14 6.75 -8.44
C THR A 18 2.40 7.53 -8.11
N GLU A 19 3.08 7.13 -7.02
CA GLU A 19 4.37 7.75 -6.68
C GLU A 19 5.46 7.22 -7.61
N MET A 20 6.54 7.97 -7.73
CA MET A 20 7.67 7.53 -8.55
C MET A 20 8.36 6.33 -7.92
N PRO A 21 8.77 5.35 -8.74
CA PRO A 21 9.48 4.19 -8.19
C PRO A 21 10.77 4.60 -7.51
N GLY A 22 11.09 3.92 -6.42
CA GLY A 22 12.33 4.14 -5.69
C GLY A 22 12.34 5.33 -4.76
N THR A 23 11.21 6.05 -4.61
CA THR A 23 11.19 7.27 -3.81
C THR A 23 10.59 7.09 -2.42
N SER A 24 9.94 5.96 -2.14
CA SER A 24 9.26 5.79 -0.86
C SER A 24 10.24 5.53 0.27
N ASP A 25 10.06 6.24 1.39
CA ASP A 25 10.82 5.98 2.61
C ASP A 25 10.54 4.60 3.17
N LEU A 26 9.41 4.00 2.81
CA LEU A 26 9.01 2.71 3.34
C LEU A 26 9.61 1.52 2.59
N LEU A 27 10.31 1.78 1.47
CA LEU A 27 10.95 0.70 0.73
C LEU A 27 11.89 -0.13 1.62
N ASN A 28 12.67 0.55 2.44
CA ASN A 28 13.67 -0.09 3.27
C ASN A 28 13.25 -0.22 4.74
N GLU A 29 11.96 -0.04 5.02
CA GLU A 29 11.48 -0.18 6.38
C GLU A 29 11.52 -1.65 6.79
N LYS A 30 12.29 -1.97 7.84
CA LYS A 30 12.54 -3.35 8.26
C LYS A 30 11.99 -3.66 9.66
N ARG A 31 11.52 -2.65 10.37
CA ARG A 31 11.03 -2.86 11.74
C ARG A 31 9.70 -3.62 11.72
N ALA A 32 9.42 -4.33 12.82
CA ALA A 32 8.13 -4.99 12.98
C ALA A 32 7.06 -3.95 13.28
N GLY A 33 5.94 -4.04 12.60
CA GLY A 33 4.86 -3.08 12.83
C GLY A 33 3.72 -3.23 11.83
N THR A 34 2.87 -2.22 11.82
CA THR A 34 1.66 -2.19 11.00
C THR A 34 1.71 -0.99 10.07
N TYR A 35 1.29 -1.20 8.83
CA TYR A 35 1.13 -0.12 7.86
C TYR A 35 -0.34 0.25 7.81
N VAL A 36 -0.61 1.54 8.05
CA VAL A 36 -1.98 2.06 8.06
C VAL A 36 -2.13 3.07 6.92
N THR A 37 -3.38 3.31 6.51
CA THR A 37 -3.62 4.30 5.46
C THR A 37 -3.26 5.70 5.96
N ALA A 38 -2.73 6.53 5.04
CA ALA A 38 -2.16 7.83 5.42
C ALA A 38 -3.22 8.81 5.93
N ASP A 39 -4.45 8.71 5.46
CA ASP A 39 -5.52 9.63 5.85
C ASP A 39 -6.38 9.06 6.98
N LYS A 40 -6.96 7.89 6.77
CA LYS A 40 -7.93 7.33 7.72
C LYS A 40 -7.30 6.49 8.82
N GLY A 41 -6.03 6.11 8.68
CA GLY A 41 -5.35 5.34 9.70
C GLY A 41 -5.80 3.90 9.83
N LEU A 42 -6.38 3.33 8.77
CA LEU A 42 -6.83 1.95 8.79
C LEU A 42 -5.65 0.99 8.63
N PRO A 43 -5.50 -0.02 9.50
CA PRO A 43 -4.44 -1.01 9.32
C PRO A 43 -4.72 -1.88 8.10
N VAL A 44 -3.78 -1.92 7.18
CA VAL A 44 -3.96 -2.62 5.90
C VAL A 44 -2.88 -3.66 5.62
N PHE A 45 -1.67 -3.49 6.15
CA PHE A 45 -0.58 -4.45 5.95
C PHE A 45 0.22 -4.62 7.22
N ARG A 46 0.81 -5.82 7.37
CA ARG A 46 1.74 -6.12 8.46
C ARG A 46 3.14 -6.31 7.91
N SER A 47 4.14 -5.94 8.71
CA SER A 47 5.54 -6.06 8.32
C SER A 47 5.94 -7.48 7.96
N GLU A 48 5.30 -8.48 8.57
CA GLU A 48 5.62 -9.89 8.31
C GLU A 48 5.38 -10.27 6.86
N THR A 49 4.50 -9.54 6.16
CA THR A 49 4.18 -9.86 4.78
C THR A 49 4.94 -8.98 3.78
N LYS A 50 5.76 -8.05 4.24
CA LYS A 50 6.54 -7.19 3.36
C LYS A 50 7.74 -7.94 2.80
N PHE A 51 8.03 -7.75 1.52
CA PHE A 51 9.16 -8.41 0.89
C PHE A 51 9.79 -7.50 -0.18
N GLU A 52 11.00 -7.84 -0.60
CA GLU A 52 11.74 -7.10 -1.61
C GLU A 52 11.34 -7.59 -2.99
N SER A 53 10.54 -6.83 -3.70
CA SER A 53 10.07 -7.23 -5.02
C SER A 53 10.94 -6.70 -6.16
N GLY A 54 11.76 -5.69 -5.88
CA GLY A 54 12.55 -5.05 -6.92
C GLY A 54 11.73 -4.12 -7.82
N SER A 55 10.46 -3.90 -7.48
CA SER A 55 9.58 -3.08 -8.34
C SER A 55 9.77 -1.58 -8.14
N GLY A 56 10.40 -1.16 -7.05
CA GLY A 56 10.54 0.25 -6.73
C GLY A 56 9.46 0.79 -5.83
N TRP A 57 8.51 -0.05 -5.42
CA TRP A 57 7.45 0.30 -4.49
C TRP A 57 7.41 -0.70 -3.35
N PRO A 58 6.93 -0.27 -2.15
CA PRO A 58 6.73 -1.22 -1.06
C PRO A 58 5.81 -2.35 -1.51
N SER A 59 6.20 -3.58 -1.20
CA SER A 59 5.48 -4.76 -1.68
C SER A 59 5.17 -5.70 -0.53
N PHE A 60 3.98 -6.31 -0.59
CA PHE A 60 3.49 -7.22 0.44
C PHE A 60 2.86 -8.42 -0.25
N TYR A 61 2.89 -9.58 0.40
CA TYR A 61 2.25 -10.76 -0.20
C TYR A 61 0.89 -11.07 0.41
N ASP A 62 0.44 -10.28 1.39
CA ASP A 62 -0.86 -10.48 2.01
C ASP A 62 -1.36 -9.14 2.57
N VAL A 63 -2.65 -9.09 2.91
CA VAL A 63 -3.31 -7.87 3.40
C VAL A 63 -4.14 -8.18 4.63
N ILE A 64 -4.57 -7.12 5.34
CA ILE A 64 -5.59 -7.22 6.38
C ILE A 64 -6.94 -7.11 5.66
N GLU A 65 -7.52 -8.25 5.33
CA GLU A 65 -8.62 -8.33 4.35
C GLU A 65 -9.85 -7.53 4.72
N GLU A 66 -10.15 -7.45 6.01
CA GLU A 66 -11.38 -6.74 6.44
C GLU A 66 -11.33 -5.26 6.14
N ASN A 67 -10.17 -4.70 5.87
CA ASN A 67 -10.02 -3.27 5.60
C ASN A 67 -9.72 -2.96 4.14
N ILE A 68 -9.77 -3.95 3.26
CA ILE A 68 -9.36 -3.80 1.86
C ILE A 68 -10.51 -4.15 0.92
N ILE A 69 -10.63 -3.37 -0.16
CA ILE A 69 -11.54 -3.63 -1.26
C ILE A 69 -10.71 -3.79 -2.52
N LEU A 70 -10.97 -4.84 -3.29
CA LEU A 70 -10.33 -5.04 -4.58
C LEU A 70 -11.31 -4.63 -5.68
N LYS A 71 -10.80 -3.90 -6.68
CA LYS A 71 -11.62 -3.40 -7.76
C LYS A 71 -10.89 -3.59 -9.07
N LYS A 72 -11.59 -4.09 -10.10
CA LYS A 72 -10.95 -4.26 -11.40
C LYS A 72 -10.66 -2.91 -12.03
N ASP A 73 -9.45 -2.78 -12.53
CA ASP A 73 -8.97 -1.57 -13.19
C ASP A 73 -8.60 -1.95 -14.63
N LYS A 74 -9.33 -1.40 -15.59
CA LYS A 74 -9.12 -1.71 -16.99
C LYS A 74 -8.38 -0.61 -17.75
N SER A 75 -7.77 0.31 -17.01
CA SER A 75 -7.03 1.40 -17.62
C SER A 75 -5.79 0.89 -18.36
N HIS A 76 -5.31 1.66 -19.30
CA HIS A 76 -4.10 1.38 -20.06
C HIS A 76 -4.16 0.07 -20.87
N GLY A 77 -5.38 -0.38 -21.22
CA GLY A 77 -5.53 -1.60 -22.01
C GLY A 77 -5.20 -2.88 -21.27
N MET A 78 -5.05 -2.82 -19.95
CA MET A 78 -4.72 -3.96 -19.10
C MET A 78 -5.79 -4.14 -18.05
N ILE A 79 -6.02 -5.39 -17.66
CA ILE A 79 -6.92 -5.70 -16.54
C ILE A 79 -6.04 -5.92 -15.33
N ARG A 80 -6.17 -5.07 -14.32
CA ARG A 80 -5.47 -5.18 -13.07
C ARG A 80 -6.46 -5.08 -11.93
N GLU A 81 -6.05 -5.48 -10.73
CA GLU A 81 -6.88 -5.27 -9.56
C GLU A 81 -6.32 -4.13 -8.75
N GLU A 82 -7.15 -3.11 -8.59
CA GLU A 82 -6.82 -1.94 -7.79
C GLU A 82 -7.13 -2.23 -6.33
N ILE A 83 -6.27 -1.76 -5.43
CA ILE A 83 -6.43 -1.96 -3.99
C ILE A 83 -6.86 -0.65 -3.36
N LEU A 84 -8.01 -0.68 -2.68
CA LEU A 84 -8.50 0.47 -1.93
C LEU A 84 -8.73 0.06 -0.48
N SER A 85 -8.65 1.03 0.42
CA SER A 85 -9.14 0.79 1.78
C SER A 85 -10.66 0.77 1.74
N LYS A 86 -11.27 0.23 2.77
CA LYS A 86 -12.74 0.21 2.83
C LYS A 86 -13.34 1.61 2.91
N GLU A 87 -12.51 2.63 3.15
CA GLU A 87 -12.92 4.03 3.15
C GLU A 87 -12.72 4.70 1.79
N GLY A 88 -12.27 3.96 0.79
CA GLY A 88 -12.12 4.46 -0.57
C GLY A 88 -10.77 5.05 -0.91
N GLU A 89 -9.80 4.94 -0.04
CA GLU A 89 -8.45 5.44 -0.32
C GLU A 89 -7.74 4.49 -1.29
N HIS A 90 -7.22 5.03 -2.40
CA HIS A 90 -6.46 4.23 -3.37
C HIS A 90 -5.07 3.95 -2.81
N LEU A 91 -4.67 2.68 -2.80
CA LEU A 91 -3.39 2.27 -2.24
C LEU A 91 -2.42 1.80 -3.31
N GLY A 92 -2.88 1.04 -4.28
CA GLY A 92 -2.03 0.48 -5.31
C GLY A 92 -2.74 -0.60 -6.10
N HIS A 93 -1.99 -1.61 -6.51
CA HIS A 93 -2.51 -2.72 -7.31
C HIS A 93 -1.94 -4.04 -6.83
N VAL A 94 -2.64 -5.13 -7.12
CA VAL A 94 -2.18 -6.47 -6.81
C VAL A 94 -1.91 -7.24 -8.09
N PHE A 95 -0.83 -8.03 -8.09
CA PHE A 95 -0.39 -8.85 -9.20
C PHE A 95 -0.23 -10.29 -8.73
N THR A 96 -0.17 -11.23 -9.67
CA THR A 96 -0.12 -12.66 -9.35
C THR A 96 1.28 -13.25 -9.40
N ASP A 97 2.30 -12.42 -9.40
CA ASP A 97 3.69 -12.84 -9.47
C ASP A 97 4.43 -12.66 -8.15
N GLY A 98 3.74 -12.93 -7.05
CA GLY A 98 4.31 -12.78 -5.72
C GLY A 98 4.82 -14.09 -5.15
N PRO A 99 5.39 -14.04 -3.93
CA PRO A 99 5.94 -15.20 -3.27
C PRO A 99 4.88 -16.02 -2.57
N LYS A 100 5.24 -17.25 -2.20
CA LYS A 100 4.41 -18.05 -1.32
C LYS A 100 4.27 -17.34 0.02
N PRO A 101 3.18 -17.55 0.76
CA PRO A 101 2.14 -18.56 0.52
C PRO A 101 1.01 -18.12 -0.41
N THR A 102 0.86 -16.82 -0.68
CA THR A 102 -0.30 -16.37 -1.46
C THR A 102 -0.05 -16.34 -2.96
N GLY A 103 1.20 -16.21 -3.38
CA GLY A 103 1.51 -15.98 -4.79
C GLY A 103 1.14 -14.60 -5.28
N LEU A 104 0.80 -13.69 -4.37
CA LEU A 104 0.35 -12.35 -4.73
C LEU A 104 1.41 -11.30 -4.40
N ARG A 105 1.45 -10.26 -5.20
CA ARG A 105 2.31 -9.10 -4.95
C ARG A 105 1.42 -7.87 -4.90
N TYR A 106 1.22 -7.36 -3.69
CA TYR A 106 0.52 -6.10 -3.48
C TYR A 106 1.54 -4.97 -3.59
N CYS A 107 1.48 -4.23 -4.67
CA CYS A 107 2.43 -3.17 -4.98
C CYS A 107 1.78 -1.84 -4.56
N ILE A 108 2.32 -1.21 -3.51
CA ILE A 108 1.60 -0.16 -2.80
C ILE A 108 2.39 1.14 -2.83
N ASN A 109 1.70 2.26 -3.03
CA ASN A 109 2.32 3.57 -2.94
C ASN A 109 2.65 3.87 -1.49
N GLY A 110 3.93 4.07 -1.17
CA GLY A 110 4.34 4.34 0.20
C GLY A 110 3.74 5.62 0.75
N LEU A 111 3.49 6.61 -0.11
CA LEU A 111 2.85 7.85 0.32
C LEU A 111 1.41 7.66 0.76
N ALA A 112 0.78 6.55 0.38
CA ALA A 112 -0.57 6.22 0.83
C ALA A 112 -0.57 5.58 2.22
N LEU A 113 0.59 5.32 2.80
CA LEU A 113 0.73 4.59 4.05
C LEU A 113 1.50 5.38 5.08
N LYS A 114 1.27 5.01 6.35
CA LYS A 114 2.11 5.38 7.48
C LYS A 114 2.51 4.10 8.19
N PHE A 115 3.74 4.06 8.70
CA PHE A 115 4.24 2.90 9.42
C PHE A 115 4.17 3.16 10.92
N ILE A 116 3.60 2.20 11.66
CA ILE A 116 3.50 2.26 13.12
C ILE A 116 4.26 1.06 13.68
N PRO A 117 5.41 1.29 14.34
CA PRO A 117 6.18 0.17 14.89
C PRO A 117 5.43 -0.52 16.04
N ASP A 118 5.64 -1.83 16.17
CA ASP A 118 4.99 -2.60 17.24
C ASP A 118 5.44 -2.21 18.64
N ASP A 119 6.63 -1.60 18.75
CA ASP A 119 7.15 -1.20 20.06
C ASP A 119 6.57 0.14 20.53
N GLY A 120 5.63 0.70 19.80
CA GLY A 120 5.00 1.94 20.18
C GLY A 120 5.79 3.20 19.87
N GLN A 121 6.93 3.06 19.24
CA GLN A 121 7.74 4.21 18.80
C GLN A 121 7.27 4.67 17.46
N SER A 122 6.89 5.90 17.34
CA SER A 122 6.41 6.43 16.07
C SER A 122 7.27 7.57 15.56
#